data_c0f5a9621b480f988d0726af1a0f3bcc
#
_entry.id   c0f5a9621b480f988d0726af1a0f3bcc
#
_cell.length_a   1.000
_cell.length_b   1.000
_cell.length_c   1.000
_cell.angle_alpha   90.00
_cell.angle_beta   90.00
_cell.angle_gamma   90.00
#
_symmetry.space_group_name_H-M   'P 1'
#
loop_
_entity.id
_entity.type
_entity.pdbx_description
1 polymer ?
#
loop_
_entity_poly.entity_id
_entity_poly.type
_entity_poly.pdbx_seq_one_letter_code
_entity_poly.pdbx_strand_id
1 'polypeptide(L)'
;MYKTILVVDDEESICQALQGILTDEGYEVRAVGSGEEALKAIEEDPPDLVLLDIWLPGMDGLEALKIIKSENPQVQVIMMSGHGTIETAVKATKLGAFDFIEKPISLEKVVLLVNHALDLVRLEEENKLLKQKVTSAYELIGQSKTILELKEMIRIVAPTNAWILIMGEN
;
A
#
# COMPACT_ATOMS: atom_id res chain seq x y z
N MET A 1 -10.09 -14.06 3.26
CA MET A 1 -10.73 -12.74 3.13
C MET A 1 -10.49 -12.32 1.70
N TYR A 2 -11.52 -11.98 0.94
CA TYR A 2 -11.34 -11.53 -0.43
C TYR A 2 -10.69 -10.16 -0.41
N LYS A 3 -9.79 -9.90 -1.36
CA LYS A 3 -9.17 -8.58 -1.53
C LYS A 3 -10.14 -7.67 -2.26
N THR A 4 -10.26 -6.42 -1.80
CA THR A 4 -11.20 -5.43 -2.34
C THR A 4 -10.48 -4.42 -3.23
N ILE A 5 -11.07 -4.14 -4.39
CA ILE A 5 -10.55 -3.20 -5.38
C ILE A 5 -11.60 -2.14 -5.67
N LEU A 6 -11.20 -0.88 -5.67
CA LEU A 6 -12.03 0.24 -6.10
C LEU A 6 -11.56 0.72 -7.48
N VAL A 7 -12.47 0.73 -8.46
CA VAL A 7 -12.23 1.30 -9.79
C VAL A 7 -12.83 2.70 -9.83
N VAL A 8 -12.07 3.68 -10.27
CA VAL A 8 -12.47 5.08 -10.36
C VAL A 8 -12.24 5.57 -11.78
N ASP A 9 -13.30 5.68 -12.55
CA ASP A 9 -13.28 6.09 -13.96
C ASP A 9 -14.66 6.64 -14.34
N ASP A 10 -14.73 7.73 -15.06
CA ASP A 10 -16.01 8.30 -15.50
C ASP A 10 -16.60 7.58 -16.73
N GLU A 11 -15.80 6.72 -17.38
CA GLU A 11 -16.24 5.87 -18.47
C GLU A 11 -16.84 4.55 -17.93
N GLU A 12 -18.18 4.44 -17.92
CA GLU A 12 -18.90 3.26 -17.42
C GLU A 12 -18.46 1.96 -18.12
N SER A 13 -18.11 2.01 -19.39
CA SER A 13 -17.62 0.88 -20.17
C SER A 13 -16.29 0.32 -19.64
N ILE A 14 -15.39 1.19 -19.19
CA ILE A 14 -14.11 0.81 -18.57
C ILE A 14 -14.38 0.21 -17.20
N CYS A 15 -15.22 0.84 -16.39
CA CYS A 15 -15.63 0.31 -15.10
C CYS A 15 -16.19 -1.11 -15.22
N GLN A 16 -17.12 -1.35 -16.12
CA GLN A 16 -17.74 -2.66 -16.34
C GLN A 16 -16.72 -3.72 -16.81
N ALA A 17 -15.82 -3.36 -17.74
CA ALA A 17 -14.79 -4.27 -18.22
C ALA A 17 -13.79 -4.66 -17.10
N LEU A 18 -13.34 -3.69 -16.30
CA LEU A 18 -12.45 -3.92 -15.18
C LEU A 18 -13.12 -4.72 -14.06
N GLN A 19 -14.37 -4.39 -13.71
CA GLN A 19 -15.14 -5.16 -12.73
C GLN A 19 -15.29 -6.62 -13.18
N GLY A 20 -15.64 -6.87 -14.45
CA GLY A 20 -15.80 -8.23 -14.95
C GLY A 20 -14.54 -9.06 -14.77
N ILE A 21 -13.41 -8.60 -15.32
CA ILE A 21 -12.18 -9.39 -15.29
C ILE A 21 -11.60 -9.54 -13.86
N LEU A 22 -11.67 -8.50 -13.03
CA LEU A 22 -11.15 -8.59 -11.68
C LEU A 22 -12.05 -9.46 -10.76
N THR A 23 -13.35 -9.48 -11.00
CA THR A 23 -14.27 -10.40 -10.32
C THR A 23 -14.01 -11.85 -10.72
N ASP A 24 -13.73 -12.11 -12.01
CA ASP A 24 -13.35 -13.45 -12.49
C ASP A 24 -12.03 -13.93 -11.87
N GLU A 25 -11.11 -13.03 -11.56
CA GLU A 25 -9.88 -13.30 -10.82
C GLU A 25 -10.08 -13.48 -9.29
N GLY A 26 -11.32 -13.33 -8.81
CA GLY A 26 -11.70 -13.58 -7.42
C GLY A 26 -11.57 -12.36 -6.49
N TYR A 27 -11.51 -11.15 -7.02
CA TYR A 27 -11.53 -9.91 -6.26
C TYR A 27 -12.96 -9.42 -6.02
N GLU A 28 -13.17 -8.72 -4.91
CA GLU A 28 -14.39 -7.94 -4.68
C GLU A 28 -14.18 -6.54 -5.27
N VAL A 29 -15.01 -6.15 -6.24
CA VAL A 29 -14.77 -4.92 -7.03
C VAL A 29 -15.93 -3.96 -6.91
N ARG A 30 -15.63 -2.72 -6.53
CA ARG A 30 -16.57 -1.59 -6.55
C ARG A 30 -16.12 -0.59 -7.61
N ALA A 31 -17.05 0.14 -8.22
CA ALA A 31 -16.73 1.18 -9.18
C ALA A 31 -17.48 2.47 -8.86
N VAL A 32 -16.81 3.61 -9.08
CA VAL A 32 -17.34 4.97 -8.91
C VAL A 32 -16.85 5.86 -10.04
N GLY A 33 -17.60 6.94 -10.33
CA GLY A 33 -17.37 7.80 -11.50
C GLY A 33 -16.61 9.09 -11.22
N SER A 34 -16.21 9.38 -9.98
CA SER A 34 -15.53 10.64 -9.63
C SER A 34 -14.55 10.48 -8.48
N GLY A 35 -13.61 11.43 -8.37
CA GLY A 35 -12.64 11.46 -7.29
C GLY A 35 -13.30 11.67 -5.92
N GLU A 36 -14.34 12.49 -5.85
CA GLU A 36 -15.12 12.75 -4.62
C GLU A 36 -15.84 11.51 -4.12
N GLU A 37 -16.46 10.74 -5.04
CA GLU A 37 -17.09 9.46 -4.69
C GLU A 37 -16.06 8.43 -4.24
N ALA A 38 -14.87 8.43 -4.86
CA ALA A 38 -13.78 7.55 -4.47
C ALA A 38 -13.31 7.84 -3.03
N LEU A 39 -13.07 9.10 -2.68
CA LEU A 39 -12.66 9.48 -1.33
C LEU A 39 -13.72 9.08 -0.28
N LYS A 40 -15.00 9.32 -0.57
CA LYS A 40 -16.09 8.89 0.30
C LYS A 40 -16.15 7.38 0.47
N ALA A 41 -16.03 6.62 -0.62
CA ALA A 41 -16.04 5.16 -0.59
C ALA A 41 -14.86 4.60 0.21
N ILE A 42 -13.69 5.23 0.14
CA ILE A 42 -12.48 4.86 0.90
C ILE A 42 -12.62 5.18 2.38
N GLU A 43 -13.24 6.31 2.72
CA GLU A 43 -13.52 6.69 4.12
C GLU A 43 -14.48 5.70 4.80
N GLU A 44 -15.52 5.26 4.08
CA GLU A 44 -16.51 4.30 4.59
C GLU A 44 -15.91 2.88 4.75
N ASP A 45 -15.17 2.42 3.75
CA ASP A 45 -14.59 1.06 3.72
C ASP A 45 -13.34 1.04 2.81
N PRO A 46 -12.13 1.18 3.40
CA PRO A 46 -10.89 1.28 2.65
C PRO A 46 -10.60 0.01 1.84
N PRO A 47 -10.41 0.12 0.50
CA PRO A 47 -10.03 -1.02 -0.33
C PRO A 47 -8.54 -1.38 -0.16
N ASP A 48 -8.16 -2.57 -0.59
CA ASP A 48 -6.75 -2.97 -0.67
C ASP A 48 -6.02 -2.26 -1.81
N LEU A 49 -6.73 -1.98 -2.92
CA LEU A 49 -6.18 -1.34 -4.10
C LEU A 49 -7.21 -0.43 -4.79
N VAL A 50 -6.73 0.67 -5.35
CA VAL A 50 -7.51 1.60 -6.19
C VAL A 50 -6.92 1.65 -7.59
N LEU A 51 -7.75 1.45 -8.61
CA LEU A 51 -7.47 1.80 -10.00
C LEU A 51 -8.07 3.18 -10.24
N LEU A 52 -7.26 4.20 -10.49
CA LEU A 52 -7.68 5.60 -10.48
C LEU A 52 -7.36 6.29 -11.80
N ASP A 53 -8.37 6.73 -12.51
CA ASP A 53 -8.16 7.57 -13.69
C ASP A 53 -7.64 8.96 -13.29
N ILE A 54 -6.77 9.52 -14.10
CA ILE A 54 -6.26 10.88 -13.93
C ILE A 54 -7.32 11.91 -14.31
N TRP A 55 -8.00 11.69 -15.42
CA TRP A 55 -8.93 12.65 -15.99
C TRP A 55 -10.37 12.35 -15.52
N LEU A 56 -10.68 12.83 -14.32
CA LEU A 56 -12.00 12.69 -13.73
C LEU A 56 -12.75 14.03 -13.74
N PRO A 57 -14.08 14.02 -13.82
CA PRO A 57 -14.87 15.23 -13.63
C PRO A 57 -14.76 15.72 -12.20
N GLY A 58 -14.65 17.03 -12.01
CA GLY A 58 -14.51 17.66 -10.69
C GLY A 58 -13.08 17.57 -10.17
N MET A 59 -12.80 16.65 -9.27
CA MET A 59 -11.48 16.45 -8.70
C MET A 59 -10.55 15.68 -9.64
N ASP A 60 -9.36 16.23 -9.93
CA ASP A 60 -8.29 15.56 -10.68
C ASP A 60 -7.81 14.31 -9.93
N GLY A 61 -7.59 13.21 -10.66
CA GLY A 61 -7.09 11.94 -10.10
C GLY A 61 -5.75 12.06 -9.37
N LEU A 62 -4.85 12.98 -9.77
CA LEU A 62 -3.62 13.24 -9.03
C LEU A 62 -3.87 13.95 -7.68
N GLU A 63 -4.90 14.77 -7.61
CA GLU A 63 -5.33 15.38 -6.34
C GLU A 63 -5.95 14.32 -5.43
N ALA A 64 -6.83 13.49 -5.96
CA ALA A 64 -7.40 12.35 -5.24
C ALA A 64 -6.30 11.40 -4.73
N LEU A 65 -5.31 11.04 -5.56
CA LEU A 65 -4.15 10.24 -5.16
C LEU A 65 -3.42 10.83 -3.94
N LYS A 66 -3.15 12.13 -3.97
CA LYS A 66 -2.46 12.83 -2.87
C LYS A 66 -3.24 12.71 -1.57
N ILE A 67 -4.57 12.88 -1.60
CA ILE A 67 -5.43 12.75 -0.42
C ILE A 67 -5.44 11.29 0.06
N ILE A 68 -5.68 10.33 -0.84
CA ILE A 68 -5.68 8.90 -0.50
C ILE A 68 -4.38 8.50 0.20
N LYS A 69 -3.22 8.89 -0.35
CA LYS A 69 -1.93 8.53 0.22
C LYS A 69 -1.60 9.25 1.53
N SER A 70 -2.17 10.43 1.79
CA SER A 70 -2.00 11.12 3.06
C SER A 70 -2.84 10.51 4.19
N GLU A 71 -4.04 10.04 3.90
CA GLU A 71 -4.98 9.51 4.87
C GLU A 71 -4.89 7.99 5.02
N ASN A 72 -4.64 7.29 3.92
CA ASN A 72 -4.57 5.83 3.83
C ASN A 72 -3.29 5.37 3.10
N PRO A 73 -2.10 5.54 3.68
CA PRO A 73 -0.82 5.26 3.00
C PRO A 73 -0.63 3.80 2.59
N GLN A 74 -1.34 2.86 3.25
CA GLN A 74 -1.30 1.42 2.98
C GLN A 74 -2.10 1.01 1.73
N VAL A 75 -3.10 1.81 1.31
CA VAL A 75 -3.90 1.53 0.11
C VAL A 75 -3.02 1.66 -1.12
N GLN A 76 -2.96 0.60 -1.95
CA GLN A 76 -2.21 0.67 -3.20
C GLN A 76 -3.01 1.42 -4.25
N VAL A 77 -2.35 2.29 -5.01
CA VAL A 77 -3.01 3.06 -6.07
C VAL A 77 -2.26 2.86 -7.38
N ILE A 78 -2.96 2.37 -8.40
CA ILE A 78 -2.50 2.29 -9.78
C ILE A 78 -3.24 3.36 -10.56
N MET A 79 -2.49 4.26 -11.20
CA MET A 79 -3.08 5.32 -12.01
C MET A 79 -3.38 4.83 -13.43
N MET A 80 -4.47 5.32 -14.00
CA MET A 80 -4.85 5.07 -15.40
C MET A 80 -4.91 6.40 -16.16
N SER A 81 -4.52 6.43 -17.43
CA SER A 81 -4.65 7.65 -18.24
C SER A 81 -4.69 7.39 -19.74
N GLY A 82 -5.57 8.12 -20.43
CA GLY A 82 -5.64 8.12 -21.90
C GLY A 82 -4.62 9.06 -22.58
N HIS A 83 -4.03 9.98 -21.85
CA HIS A 83 -3.06 10.95 -22.35
C HIS A 83 -1.86 11.04 -21.41
N GLY A 84 -1.31 9.87 -21.05
CA GLY A 84 -0.18 9.78 -20.13
C GLY A 84 1.10 10.32 -20.77
N THR A 85 1.63 11.42 -20.26
CA THR A 85 3.00 11.82 -20.55
C THR A 85 3.95 11.18 -19.53
N ILE A 86 5.21 11.05 -19.88
CA ILE A 86 6.26 10.61 -18.94
C ILE A 86 6.25 11.48 -17.68
N GLU A 87 6.01 12.78 -17.84
CA GLU A 87 5.95 13.75 -16.74
C GLU A 87 4.81 13.42 -15.76
N THR A 88 3.64 13.05 -16.29
CA THR A 88 2.47 12.68 -15.48
C THR A 88 2.71 11.38 -14.71
N ALA A 89 3.30 10.37 -15.36
CA ALA A 89 3.66 9.12 -14.71
C ALA A 89 4.69 9.34 -13.59
N VAL A 90 5.72 10.15 -13.84
CA VAL A 90 6.74 10.53 -12.82
C VAL A 90 6.09 11.30 -11.65
N LYS A 91 5.14 12.20 -11.93
CA LYS A 91 4.41 12.92 -10.89
C LYS A 91 3.56 11.98 -10.03
N ALA A 92 2.83 11.07 -10.65
CA ALA A 92 2.04 10.05 -9.95
C ALA A 92 2.91 9.18 -9.03
N THR A 93 4.04 8.68 -9.53
CA THR A 93 4.98 7.88 -8.74
C THR A 93 5.54 8.68 -7.55
N LYS A 94 5.90 9.95 -7.73
CA LYS A 94 6.36 10.82 -6.63
C LYS A 94 5.28 11.08 -5.57
N LEU A 95 4.01 11.05 -5.96
CA LEU A 95 2.87 11.17 -5.04
C LEU A 95 2.52 9.83 -4.35
N GLY A 96 3.22 8.74 -4.67
CA GLY A 96 3.05 7.45 -4.03
C GLY A 96 2.16 6.47 -4.79
N ALA A 97 1.87 6.69 -6.07
CA ALA A 97 1.26 5.67 -6.91
C ALA A 97 2.19 4.46 -7.02
N PHE A 98 1.61 3.27 -6.98
CA PHE A 98 2.34 2.01 -7.16
C PHE A 98 2.83 1.86 -8.60
N ASP A 99 1.95 2.13 -9.57
CA ASP A 99 2.27 2.05 -11.00
C ASP A 99 1.31 2.92 -11.82
N PHE A 100 1.53 2.92 -13.13
CA PHE A 100 0.79 3.70 -14.12
C PHE A 100 0.41 2.85 -15.33
N ILE A 101 -0.83 2.95 -15.77
CA ILE A 101 -1.37 2.25 -16.95
C ILE A 101 -1.84 3.27 -17.98
N GLU A 102 -1.34 3.14 -19.21
CA GLU A 102 -1.82 3.94 -20.33
C GLU A 102 -3.05 3.30 -20.98
N LYS A 103 -4.07 4.09 -21.27
CA LYS A 103 -5.23 3.69 -22.07
C LYS A 103 -4.84 3.72 -23.58
N PRO A 104 -5.23 2.75 -24.41
CA PRO A 104 -6.24 1.73 -24.13
C PRO A 104 -5.73 0.63 -23.19
N ILE A 105 -6.58 0.29 -22.22
CA ILE A 105 -6.22 -0.62 -21.14
C ILE A 105 -6.11 -2.06 -21.64
N SER A 106 -4.94 -2.68 -21.47
CA SER A 106 -4.80 -4.12 -21.60
C SER A 106 -5.25 -4.79 -20.29
N LEU A 107 -6.35 -5.55 -20.36
CA LEU A 107 -6.90 -6.24 -19.19
C LEU A 107 -5.88 -7.20 -18.55
N GLU A 108 -5.08 -7.91 -19.36
CA GLU A 108 -4.00 -8.77 -18.87
C GLU A 108 -2.94 -7.99 -18.06
N LYS A 109 -2.59 -6.79 -18.53
CA LYS A 109 -1.64 -5.91 -17.83
C LYS A 109 -2.21 -5.43 -16.50
N VAL A 110 -3.51 -5.11 -16.45
CA VAL A 110 -4.18 -4.72 -15.19
C VAL A 110 -4.10 -5.84 -14.19
N VAL A 111 -4.51 -7.06 -14.57
CA VAL A 111 -4.46 -8.24 -13.67
C VAL A 111 -3.05 -8.47 -13.15
N LEU A 112 -2.03 -8.40 -14.02
CA LEU A 112 -0.63 -8.55 -13.63
C LEU A 112 -0.21 -7.50 -12.58
N LEU A 113 -0.53 -6.23 -12.80
CA LEU A 113 -0.13 -5.14 -11.90
C LEU A 113 -0.89 -5.17 -10.58
N VAL A 114 -2.18 -5.53 -10.61
CA VAL A 114 -2.99 -5.72 -9.41
C VAL A 114 -2.40 -6.84 -8.54
N ASN A 115 -2.08 -7.99 -9.14
CA ASN A 115 -1.44 -9.10 -8.43
C ASN A 115 -0.11 -8.66 -7.82
N HIS A 116 0.75 -7.98 -8.56
CA HIS A 116 2.04 -7.47 -8.05
C HIS A 116 1.87 -6.51 -6.87
N ALA A 117 0.93 -5.55 -6.97
CA ALA A 117 0.68 -4.59 -5.91
C ALA A 117 0.20 -5.26 -4.62
N LEU A 118 -0.73 -6.21 -4.73
CA LEU A 118 -1.28 -6.92 -3.58
C LEU A 118 -0.30 -7.94 -2.98
N ASP A 119 0.53 -8.58 -3.79
CA ASP A 119 1.59 -9.47 -3.31
C ASP A 119 2.66 -8.70 -2.52
N LEU A 120 3.02 -7.49 -2.96
CA LEU A 120 3.96 -6.66 -2.21
C LEU A 120 3.43 -6.33 -0.81
N VAL A 121 2.17 -5.90 -0.71
CA VAL A 121 1.51 -5.63 0.59
C VAL A 121 1.55 -6.86 1.50
N ARG A 122 1.21 -8.03 0.96
CA ARG A 122 1.24 -9.29 1.71
C ARG A 122 2.63 -9.59 2.24
N LEU A 123 3.67 -9.46 1.41
CA LEU A 123 5.06 -9.71 1.81
C LEU A 123 5.55 -8.72 2.86
N GLU A 124 5.15 -7.45 2.80
CA GLU A 124 5.46 -6.44 3.81
C GLU A 124 4.80 -6.77 5.16
N GLU A 125 3.53 -7.19 5.15
CA GLU A 125 2.82 -7.63 6.35
C GLU A 125 3.45 -8.87 6.98
N GLU A 126 3.77 -9.89 6.17
CA GLU A 126 4.46 -11.10 6.64
C GLU A 126 5.83 -10.77 7.24
N ASN A 127 6.60 -9.90 6.59
CA ASN A 127 7.91 -9.45 7.10
C ASN A 127 7.78 -8.71 8.43
N LYS A 128 6.76 -7.86 8.56
CA LYS A 128 6.47 -7.15 9.81
C LYS A 128 6.11 -8.11 10.95
N LEU A 129 5.27 -9.10 10.67
CA LEU A 129 4.90 -10.13 11.64
C LEU A 129 6.09 -11.01 12.06
N LEU A 130 6.93 -11.40 11.10
CA LEU A 130 8.15 -12.17 11.39
C LEU A 130 9.14 -11.36 12.24
N LYS A 131 9.35 -10.09 11.93
CA LYS A 131 10.20 -9.21 12.75
C LYS A 131 9.66 -9.05 14.16
N GLN A 132 8.35 -8.91 14.34
CA GLN A 132 7.73 -8.81 15.66
C GLN A 132 7.92 -10.11 16.47
N LYS A 133 7.75 -11.28 15.85
CA LYS A 133 7.98 -12.58 16.51
C LYS A 133 9.43 -12.75 16.96
N VAL A 134 10.38 -12.37 16.12
CA VAL A 134 11.81 -12.42 16.47
C VAL A 134 12.12 -11.47 17.63
N THR A 135 11.61 -10.22 17.57
CA THR A 135 11.87 -9.22 18.63
C THR A 135 11.27 -9.65 19.97
N SER A 136 10.03 -10.19 19.97
CA SER A 136 9.39 -10.64 21.20
C SER A 136 10.04 -11.88 21.82
N ALA A 137 10.63 -12.76 21.02
CA ALA A 137 11.32 -13.96 21.50
C ALA A 137 12.63 -13.65 22.24
N TYR A 138 13.24 -12.50 21.97
CA TYR A 138 14.52 -12.07 22.58
C TYR A 138 14.38 -10.83 23.45
N GLU A 139 13.16 -10.47 23.85
CA GLU A 139 12.94 -9.31 24.70
C GLU A 139 13.42 -9.59 26.12
N LEU A 140 14.34 -8.77 26.60
CA LEU A 140 14.78 -8.78 28.00
C LEU A 140 13.62 -8.32 28.91
N ILE A 141 13.00 -9.29 29.61
CA ILE A 141 11.89 -9.03 30.52
C ILE A 141 12.42 -8.61 31.89
N GLY A 142 11.97 -7.47 32.40
CA GLY A 142 12.29 -6.98 33.73
C GLY A 142 12.20 -5.46 33.83
N GLN A 143 11.88 -5.00 35.05
CA GLN A 143 11.77 -3.58 35.41
C GLN A 143 12.69 -3.20 36.56
N SER A 144 13.59 -4.08 37.04
CA SER A 144 14.57 -3.73 38.03
C SER A 144 15.55 -2.68 37.48
N LYS A 145 16.12 -1.88 38.35
CA LYS A 145 17.11 -0.85 37.98
C LYS A 145 18.23 -1.43 37.14
N THR A 146 18.76 -2.58 37.53
CA THR A 146 19.83 -3.30 36.82
C THR A 146 19.45 -3.71 35.42
N ILE A 147 18.21 -4.20 35.19
CA ILE A 147 17.72 -4.57 33.87
C ILE A 147 17.50 -3.34 32.98
N LEU A 148 17.05 -2.23 33.54
CA LEU A 148 16.89 -0.97 32.79
C LEU A 148 18.24 -0.40 32.37
N GLU A 149 19.24 -0.42 33.25
CA GLU A 149 20.63 -0.01 32.95
C GLU A 149 21.25 -0.91 31.87
N LEU A 150 21.02 -2.23 31.94
CA LEU A 150 21.45 -3.18 30.92
C LEU A 150 20.80 -2.92 29.54
N LYS A 151 19.48 -2.68 29.50
CA LYS A 151 18.76 -2.33 28.28
C LYS A 151 19.33 -1.07 27.62
N GLU A 152 19.63 -0.05 28.42
CA GLU A 152 20.22 1.21 27.91
C GLU A 152 21.63 0.97 27.36
N MET A 153 22.45 0.20 28.07
CA MET A 153 23.80 -0.16 27.61
C MET A 153 23.75 -0.93 26.29
N ILE A 154 22.86 -1.92 26.16
CA ILE A 154 22.65 -2.65 24.90
C ILE A 154 22.25 -1.69 23.77
N ARG A 155 21.34 -0.76 24.04
CA ARG A 155 20.88 0.22 23.04
C ARG A 155 22.00 1.10 22.50
N ILE A 156 22.95 1.49 23.37
CA ILE A 156 24.10 2.30 23.00
C ILE A 156 25.13 1.49 22.19
N VAL A 157 25.36 0.25 22.57
CA VAL A 157 26.46 -0.57 22.01
C VAL A 157 26.04 -1.39 20.81
N ALA A 158 24.77 -1.84 20.71
CA ALA A 158 24.28 -2.68 19.62
C ALA A 158 24.51 -2.12 18.20
N PRO A 159 24.41 -0.81 17.93
CA PRO A 159 24.72 -0.26 16.62
C PRO A 159 26.22 -0.14 16.32
N THR A 160 27.12 -0.49 17.24
CA THR A 160 28.58 -0.43 17.07
C THR A 160 29.15 -1.80 16.71
N ASN A 161 30.39 -1.84 16.18
CA ASN A 161 31.14 -3.08 15.96
C ASN A 161 31.97 -3.51 17.19
N ALA A 162 31.59 -3.06 18.39
CA ALA A 162 32.33 -3.37 19.61
C ALA A 162 32.05 -4.82 20.07
N TRP A 163 33.08 -5.48 20.57
CA TRP A 163 32.95 -6.78 21.26
C TRP A 163 32.43 -6.56 22.68
N ILE A 164 31.41 -7.31 23.09
CA ILE A 164 30.83 -7.20 24.41
C ILE A 164 30.98 -8.55 25.12
N LEU A 165 31.48 -8.52 26.33
CA LEU A 165 31.51 -9.67 27.23
C LEU A 165 30.39 -9.50 28.27
N ILE A 166 29.45 -10.45 28.32
CA ILE A 166 28.37 -10.50 29.30
C ILE A 166 28.78 -11.55 30.33
N MET A 167 28.83 -11.15 31.60
CA MET A 167 29.09 -12.04 32.75
C MET A 167 27.88 -12.05 33.66
N GLY A 168 27.55 -13.23 34.22
CA GLY A 168 26.44 -13.42 35.12
C GLY A 168 26.68 -14.63 36.04
N GLU A 169 25.89 -14.73 37.10
CA GLU A 169 25.84 -15.92 37.95
C GLU A 169 24.98 -16.99 37.28
N ASN A 170 25.34 -18.25 37.45
CA ASN A 170 24.58 -19.43 36.97
C ASN A 170 23.34 -19.66 37.84
#